data_a7ac8f37492594e3c6f97cf4f3518b78
#
_entry.id   a7ac8f37492594e3c6f97cf4f3518b78
#
_cell.length_a   1.000
_cell.length_b   1.000
_cell.length_c   1.000
_cell.angle_alpha   90.00
_cell.angle_beta   90.00
_cell.angle_gamma   90.00
#
_symmetry.space_group_name_H-M   'P 1'
#
loop_
_entity.id
_entity.type
_entity.pdbx_description
1 polymer ?
#
loop_
_entity_poly.entity_id
_entity_poly.type
_entity_poly.pdbx_seq_one_letter_code
_entity_poly.pdbx_strand_id
1 'polypeptide(L)'
;MPVLAAFVVGAVAYAPLYCYPLLAPQFETAFHTSRELGQLPWTMFLVISAACSPILGRAFDVVADRLLLLVGAVLLAAGWFVASAASDVVFLTAAYGALLAIGVQLVFVGTTTAVARRYAGVAGLALGVAYAGPGIGVAVALPIAAGLIPQIGWRETAAVFGVISLVALPFVWIMTMGPSVLVAAGSKAARSGAALAGTGLHETSAPGAIAASQEPLPPGSHSRHDALRRTIRTRRFLILLLGAVGIGCIDEGIFQMSSRHAVAQGIDPGFAAAMLALQSYMYVAGQVVGGGLSDRFGRRYIGLICAGLIVVGATGIFVATGSLLAVAIAGNAIYGFGIGATIAIRSAAFSDVFGGHNFGAIFGITAIAYPLGGVLVMNAGGIMYDRYGTYWPVYGIAMVSVVAWSIALFVAGPRHHGLRKRLRSVRARMAV
;
A
#
# COMPACT_ATOMS: atom_id res chain seq x y z
N MET A 1 19.01 7.14 10.36
CA MET A 1 18.90 8.12 9.24
C MET A 1 18.22 7.53 7.98
N PRO A 2 18.68 6.43 7.33
CA PRO A 2 18.07 5.97 6.07
C PRO A 2 16.59 5.55 6.15
N VAL A 3 16.12 4.95 7.27
CA VAL A 3 14.71 4.59 7.45
C VAL A 3 13.83 5.82 7.59
N LEU A 4 14.30 6.85 8.31
CA LEU A 4 13.59 8.13 8.41
C LEU A 4 13.56 8.86 7.06
N ALA A 5 14.62 8.78 6.26
CA ALA A 5 14.61 9.30 4.91
C ALA A 5 13.61 8.55 4.02
N ALA A 6 13.53 7.22 4.14
CA ALA A 6 12.52 6.41 3.46
C ALA A 6 11.09 6.78 3.88
N PHE A 7 10.86 7.04 5.17
CA PHE A 7 9.60 7.55 5.68
C PHE A 7 9.21 8.88 5.02
N VAL A 8 10.14 9.85 4.98
CA VAL A 8 9.89 11.17 4.37
C VAL A 8 9.64 11.05 2.87
N VAL A 9 10.45 10.25 2.16
CA VAL A 9 10.26 9.98 0.72
C VAL A 9 8.87 9.40 0.47
N GLY A 10 8.46 8.42 1.26
CA GLY A 10 7.11 7.85 1.17
C GLY A 10 6.01 8.88 1.48
N ALA A 11 6.15 9.66 2.54
CA ALA A 11 5.20 10.70 2.89
C ALA A 11 5.02 11.72 1.75
N VAL A 12 6.12 12.27 1.24
CA VAL A 12 6.11 13.28 0.19
C VAL A 12 5.57 12.74 -1.15
N ALA A 13 5.87 11.48 -1.49
CA ALA A 13 5.43 10.88 -2.74
C ALA A 13 3.92 10.59 -2.76
N TYR A 14 3.38 10.12 -1.62
CA TYR A 14 1.98 9.68 -1.56
C TYR A 14 1.00 10.77 -1.11
N ALA A 15 1.44 11.71 -0.30
CA ALA A 15 0.60 12.76 0.25
C ALA A 15 -0.22 13.52 -0.80
N PRO A 16 0.40 14.07 -1.86
CA PRO A 16 -0.33 14.77 -2.92
C PRO A 16 -1.28 13.88 -3.70
N LEU A 17 -0.89 12.63 -3.98
CA LEU A 17 -1.69 11.70 -4.77
C LEU A 17 -3.02 11.36 -4.09
N TYR A 18 -2.98 11.10 -2.80
CA TYR A 18 -4.18 10.75 -2.03
C TYR A 18 -5.05 11.97 -1.65
N CYS A 19 -4.67 13.19 -2.08
CA CYS A 19 -5.59 14.35 -2.13
C CYS A 19 -6.58 14.29 -3.31
N TYR A 20 -6.53 13.25 -4.13
CA TYR A 20 -7.42 13.06 -5.28
C TYR A 20 -8.91 13.22 -4.97
N PRO A 21 -9.48 12.74 -3.84
CA PRO A 21 -10.89 12.95 -3.50
C PRO A 21 -11.31 14.43 -3.45
N LEU A 22 -10.36 15.33 -3.14
CA LEU A 22 -10.58 16.77 -3.09
C LEU A 22 -10.38 17.44 -4.47
N LEU A 23 -9.47 16.89 -5.29
CA LEU A 23 -9.15 17.40 -6.61
C LEU A 23 -10.18 16.98 -7.67
N ALA A 24 -10.71 15.77 -7.61
CA ALA A 24 -11.56 15.23 -8.65
C ALA A 24 -12.84 16.04 -8.89
N PRO A 25 -13.56 16.60 -7.88
CA PRO A 25 -14.68 17.52 -8.12
C PRO A 25 -14.27 18.80 -8.85
N GLN A 26 -13.02 19.26 -8.65
CA GLN A 26 -12.48 20.43 -9.34
C GLN A 26 -12.23 20.12 -10.83
N PHE A 27 -11.76 18.91 -11.14
CA PHE A 27 -11.57 18.43 -12.52
C PHE A 27 -12.91 18.34 -13.26
N GLU A 28 -13.92 17.77 -12.59
CA GLU A 28 -15.28 17.67 -13.15
C GLU A 28 -15.85 19.04 -13.52
N THR A 29 -15.70 20.02 -12.62
CA THR A 29 -16.16 21.39 -12.85
C THR A 29 -15.33 22.10 -13.91
N ALA A 30 -14.00 21.99 -13.85
CA ALA A 30 -13.10 22.71 -14.77
C ALA A 30 -13.17 22.21 -16.20
N PHE A 31 -13.41 20.91 -16.41
CA PHE A 31 -13.48 20.29 -17.72
C PHE A 31 -14.91 19.99 -18.19
N HIS A 32 -15.93 20.38 -17.40
CA HIS A 32 -17.36 20.11 -17.69
C HIS A 32 -17.63 18.64 -18.01
N THR A 33 -17.07 17.72 -17.22
CA THR A 33 -17.15 16.29 -17.45
C THR A 33 -18.06 15.60 -16.41
N SER A 34 -18.51 14.36 -16.76
CA SER A 34 -19.21 13.50 -15.82
C SER A 34 -18.29 13.03 -14.67
N ARG A 35 -18.90 12.55 -13.60
CA ARG A 35 -18.13 11.95 -12.48
C ARG A 35 -17.39 10.69 -12.89
N GLU A 36 -17.93 9.93 -13.84
CA GLU A 36 -17.27 8.76 -14.44
C GLU A 36 -15.94 9.19 -15.08
N LEU A 37 -15.97 10.19 -15.95
CA LEU A 37 -14.76 10.70 -16.61
C LEU A 37 -13.80 11.36 -15.60
N GLY A 38 -14.33 12.00 -14.57
CA GLY A 38 -13.53 12.55 -13.48
C GLY A 38 -12.77 11.52 -12.66
N GLN A 39 -13.11 10.22 -12.75
CA GLN A 39 -12.36 9.13 -12.10
C GLN A 39 -11.27 8.52 -12.98
N LEU A 40 -11.25 8.81 -14.29
CA LEU A 40 -10.29 8.20 -15.23
C LEU A 40 -8.82 8.45 -14.84
N PRO A 41 -8.38 9.63 -14.40
CA PRO A 41 -7.00 9.86 -14.00
C PRO A 41 -6.55 8.89 -12.89
N TRP A 42 -7.38 8.69 -11.86
CA TRP A 42 -7.08 7.76 -10.78
C TRP A 42 -7.14 6.30 -11.23
N THR A 43 -8.11 5.95 -12.05
CA THR A 43 -8.22 4.62 -12.65
C THR A 43 -6.97 4.26 -13.46
N MET A 44 -6.50 5.16 -14.32
CA MET A 44 -5.27 4.95 -15.11
C MET A 44 -4.03 4.89 -14.21
N PHE A 45 -3.97 5.72 -13.17
CA PHE A 45 -2.93 5.63 -12.15
C PHE A 45 -2.86 4.22 -11.53
N LEU A 46 -3.98 3.63 -11.13
CA LEU A 46 -4.03 2.30 -10.54
C LEU A 46 -3.64 1.21 -11.55
N VAL A 47 -4.17 1.27 -12.78
CA VAL A 47 -3.89 0.28 -13.84
C VAL A 47 -2.40 0.28 -14.19
N ILE A 48 -1.82 1.45 -14.45
CA ILE A 48 -0.43 1.56 -14.87
C ILE A 48 0.51 1.23 -13.71
N SER A 49 0.17 1.66 -12.49
CA SER A 49 0.91 1.27 -11.28
C SER A 49 0.99 -0.24 -11.11
N ALA A 50 -0.13 -0.94 -11.27
CA ALA A 50 -0.18 -2.39 -11.20
C ALA A 50 0.63 -3.06 -12.32
N ALA A 51 0.47 -2.59 -13.56
CA ALA A 51 1.15 -3.16 -14.74
C ALA A 51 2.67 -2.96 -14.70
N CYS A 52 3.13 -1.78 -14.24
CA CYS A 52 4.55 -1.45 -14.19
C CYS A 52 5.27 -2.11 -13.01
N SER A 53 4.59 -2.45 -11.92
CA SER A 53 5.20 -2.96 -10.70
C SER A 53 6.16 -4.15 -10.92
N PRO A 54 5.83 -5.22 -11.68
CA PRO A 54 6.74 -6.32 -11.93
C PRO A 54 7.95 -5.94 -12.80
N ILE A 55 7.76 -5.00 -13.73
CA ILE A 55 8.82 -4.51 -14.63
C ILE A 55 9.82 -3.70 -13.84
N LEU A 56 9.33 -2.77 -13.03
CA LEU A 56 10.15 -1.92 -12.19
C LEU A 56 10.88 -2.72 -11.10
N GLY A 57 10.23 -3.74 -10.53
CA GLY A 57 10.89 -4.66 -9.61
C GLY A 57 12.15 -5.30 -10.21
N ARG A 58 12.09 -5.73 -11.48
CA ARG A 58 13.27 -6.25 -12.19
C ARG A 58 14.31 -5.16 -12.50
N ALA A 59 13.86 -3.95 -12.78
CA ALA A 59 14.80 -2.83 -13.02
C ALA A 59 15.70 -2.58 -11.81
N PHE A 60 15.17 -2.71 -10.59
CA PHE A 60 15.95 -2.60 -9.34
C PHE A 60 16.94 -3.75 -9.11
N ASP A 61 16.88 -4.82 -9.89
CA ASP A 61 17.88 -5.90 -9.83
C ASP A 61 19.09 -5.63 -10.72
N VAL A 62 18.96 -4.77 -11.75
CA VAL A 62 20.00 -4.50 -12.75
C VAL A 62 20.51 -3.06 -12.76
N VAL A 63 19.72 -2.10 -12.27
CA VAL A 63 20.02 -0.68 -12.24
C VAL A 63 20.22 -0.23 -10.80
N ALA A 64 21.10 0.75 -10.58
CA ALA A 64 21.37 1.29 -9.25
C ALA A 64 20.09 1.88 -8.63
N ASP A 65 19.74 1.43 -7.42
CA ASP A 65 18.55 1.87 -6.65
C ASP A 65 18.44 3.40 -6.62
N ARG A 66 19.57 4.09 -6.45
CA ARG A 66 19.64 5.55 -6.40
C ARG A 66 19.14 6.21 -7.67
N LEU A 67 19.58 5.74 -8.84
CA LEU A 67 19.17 6.32 -10.12
C LEU A 67 17.67 6.18 -10.34
N LEU A 68 17.12 4.98 -10.10
CA LEU A 68 15.70 4.71 -10.27
C LEU A 68 14.83 5.52 -9.29
N LEU A 69 15.28 5.67 -8.05
CA LEU A 69 14.59 6.50 -7.06
C LEU A 69 14.60 7.99 -7.42
N LEU A 70 15.74 8.51 -7.91
CA LEU A 70 15.83 9.89 -8.38
C LEU A 70 14.94 10.13 -9.60
N VAL A 71 14.96 9.20 -10.56
CA VAL A 71 14.05 9.25 -11.72
C VAL A 71 12.57 9.24 -11.25
N GLY A 72 12.25 8.39 -10.27
CA GLY A 72 10.90 8.36 -9.70
C GLY A 72 10.48 9.69 -9.08
N ALA A 73 11.33 10.32 -8.29
CA ALA A 73 11.06 11.62 -7.68
C ALA A 73 10.91 12.75 -8.70
N VAL A 74 11.76 12.74 -9.75
CA VAL A 74 11.66 13.71 -10.87
C VAL A 74 10.37 13.49 -11.66
N LEU A 75 9.99 12.24 -11.95
CA LEU A 75 8.74 11.92 -12.64
C LEU A 75 7.51 12.35 -11.83
N LEU A 76 7.54 12.20 -10.51
CA LEU A 76 6.45 12.70 -9.65
C LEU A 76 6.33 14.22 -9.74
N ALA A 77 7.42 14.96 -9.61
CA ALA A 77 7.40 16.40 -9.73
C ALA A 77 6.94 16.85 -11.12
N ALA A 78 7.52 16.28 -12.18
CA ALA A 78 7.13 16.57 -13.56
C ALA A 78 5.65 16.23 -13.81
N GLY A 79 5.17 15.10 -13.28
CA GLY A 79 3.78 14.69 -13.41
C GLY A 79 2.79 15.70 -12.81
N TRP A 80 3.11 16.27 -11.66
CA TRP A 80 2.30 17.32 -11.04
C TRP A 80 2.33 18.64 -11.83
N PHE A 81 3.50 19.06 -12.33
CA PHE A 81 3.58 20.24 -13.18
C PHE A 81 2.84 20.05 -14.49
N VAL A 82 2.95 18.88 -15.12
CA VAL A 82 2.19 18.55 -16.32
C VAL A 82 0.69 18.49 -16.03
N ALA A 83 0.28 17.92 -14.90
CA ALA A 83 -1.11 17.91 -14.48
C ALA A 83 -1.67 19.32 -14.24
N SER A 84 -0.87 20.23 -13.66
CA SER A 84 -1.28 21.63 -13.45
C SER A 84 -1.57 22.39 -14.76
N ALA A 85 -0.89 22.00 -15.83
CA ALA A 85 -1.05 22.59 -17.18
C ALA A 85 -2.11 21.88 -18.04
N ALA A 86 -2.85 20.91 -17.47
CA ALA A 86 -3.81 20.13 -18.25
C ALA A 86 -4.93 20.97 -18.84
N SER A 87 -5.16 20.82 -20.15
CA SER A 87 -6.23 21.48 -20.90
C SER A 87 -7.57 20.74 -20.85
N ASP A 88 -7.51 19.43 -20.66
CA ASP A 88 -8.66 18.54 -20.65
C ASP A 88 -8.41 17.31 -19.77
N VAL A 89 -9.47 16.51 -19.55
CA VAL A 89 -9.42 15.33 -18.70
C VAL A 89 -8.57 14.20 -19.28
N VAL A 90 -8.43 14.12 -20.61
CA VAL A 90 -7.63 13.08 -21.28
C VAL A 90 -6.15 13.37 -21.06
N PHE A 91 -5.74 14.63 -21.23
CA PHE A 91 -4.38 15.07 -20.93
C PHE A 91 -4.02 14.86 -19.45
N LEU A 92 -4.94 15.21 -18.54
CA LEU A 92 -4.77 14.97 -17.11
C LEU A 92 -4.62 13.47 -16.81
N THR A 93 -5.43 12.63 -17.47
CA THR A 93 -5.37 11.16 -17.33
C THR A 93 -4.02 10.61 -17.80
N ALA A 94 -3.49 11.14 -18.89
CA ALA A 94 -2.15 10.77 -19.38
C ALA A 94 -1.05 11.17 -18.39
N ALA A 95 -1.13 12.38 -17.80
CA ALA A 95 -0.18 12.81 -16.78
C ALA A 95 -0.20 11.91 -15.53
N TYR A 96 -1.41 11.58 -15.03
CA TYR A 96 -1.57 10.66 -13.88
C TYR A 96 -1.08 9.25 -14.20
N GLY A 97 -1.44 8.70 -15.36
CA GLY A 97 -1.05 7.35 -15.74
C GLY A 97 0.43 7.23 -16.10
N ALA A 98 0.96 8.12 -16.96
CA ALA A 98 2.33 7.99 -17.45
C ALA A 98 3.37 8.47 -16.44
N LEU A 99 3.17 9.64 -15.83
CA LEU A 99 4.19 10.27 -14.99
C LEU A 99 4.03 9.94 -13.51
N LEU A 100 2.84 10.21 -12.94
CA LEU A 100 2.63 10.01 -11.50
C LEU A 100 2.62 8.52 -11.13
N ALA A 101 1.98 7.65 -11.92
CA ALA A 101 1.93 6.23 -11.66
C ALA A 101 3.31 5.57 -11.70
N ILE A 102 4.09 5.85 -12.74
CA ILE A 102 5.45 5.29 -12.87
C ILE A 102 6.36 5.90 -11.79
N GLY A 103 6.25 7.21 -11.54
CA GLY A 103 7.04 7.90 -10.54
C GLY A 103 6.83 7.34 -9.13
N VAL A 104 5.56 7.19 -8.70
CA VAL A 104 5.26 6.63 -7.37
C VAL A 104 5.68 5.17 -7.25
N GLN A 105 5.54 4.38 -8.31
CA GLN A 105 5.95 2.97 -8.27
C GLN A 105 7.47 2.82 -8.18
N LEU A 106 8.24 3.66 -8.86
CA LEU A 106 9.69 3.70 -8.69
C LEU A 106 10.07 4.05 -7.24
N VAL A 107 9.41 5.04 -6.65
CA VAL A 107 9.64 5.42 -5.26
C VAL A 107 9.23 4.27 -4.31
N PHE A 108 8.08 3.66 -4.50
CA PHE A 108 7.57 2.60 -3.63
C PHE A 108 8.44 1.34 -3.68
N VAL A 109 8.66 0.80 -4.87
CA VAL A 109 9.48 -0.41 -5.06
C VAL A 109 10.90 -0.16 -4.62
N GLY A 110 11.48 1.00 -4.99
CA GLY A 110 12.85 1.36 -4.66
C GLY A 110 13.07 1.56 -3.15
N THR A 111 12.16 2.27 -2.48
CA THR A 111 12.21 2.46 -1.03
C THR A 111 12.12 1.12 -0.30
N THR A 112 11.16 0.27 -0.70
CA THR A 112 10.99 -1.07 -0.14
C THR A 112 12.25 -1.90 -0.30
N THR A 113 12.80 -1.94 -1.51
CA THR A 113 13.98 -2.73 -1.85
C THR A 113 15.22 -2.23 -1.11
N ALA A 114 15.46 -0.91 -1.10
CA ALA A 114 16.61 -0.31 -0.44
C ALA A 114 16.57 -0.52 1.09
N VAL A 115 15.40 -0.36 1.73
CA VAL A 115 15.22 -0.60 3.16
C VAL A 115 15.38 -2.09 3.48
N ALA A 116 14.72 -2.98 2.73
CA ALA A 116 14.79 -4.43 2.98
C ALA A 116 16.22 -4.97 2.84
N ARG A 117 16.97 -4.53 1.82
CA ARG A 117 18.38 -4.93 1.62
C ARG A 117 19.29 -4.42 2.73
N ARG A 118 19.07 -3.19 3.21
CA ARG A 118 19.95 -2.56 4.20
C ARG A 118 19.70 -3.04 5.63
N TYR A 119 18.47 -3.43 5.94
CA TYR A 119 18.04 -3.83 7.29
C TYR A 119 17.60 -5.29 7.34
N ALA A 120 18.27 -6.19 6.64
CA ALA A 120 17.89 -7.61 6.50
C ALA A 120 17.59 -8.31 7.84
N GLY A 121 18.30 -7.95 8.94
CA GLY A 121 18.08 -8.54 10.27
C GLY A 121 16.83 -8.03 11.00
N VAL A 122 16.33 -6.83 10.65
CA VAL A 122 15.17 -6.15 11.27
C VAL A 122 14.26 -5.53 10.22
N ALA A 123 14.20 -6.15 9.05
CA ALA A 123 13.50 -5.63 7.88
C ALA A 123 12.02 -5.33 8.15
N GLY A 124 11.35 -6.15 8.96
CA GLY A 124 9.94 -5.95 9.30
C GLY A 124 9.69 -4.62 10.02
N LEU A 125 10.48 -4.29 11.03
CA LEU A 125 10.37 -3.03 11.76
C LEU A 125 10.75 -1.85 10.86
N ALA A 126 11.85 -1.97 10.11
CA ALA A 126 12.34 -0.91 9.23
C ALA A 126 11.33 -0.57 8.12
N LEU A 127 10.73 -1.59 7.50
CA LEU A 127 9.66 -1.42 6.51
C LEU A 127 8.37 -0.87 7.15
N GLY A 128 8.03 -1.32 8.35
CA GLY A 128 6.87 -0.79 9.08
C GLY A 128 6.98 0.72 9.33
N VAL A 129 8.15 1.20 9.74
CA VAL A 129 8.42 2.64 9.90
C VAL A 129 8.38 3.36 8.55
N ALA A 130 9.00 2.80 7.51
CA ALA A 130 9.00 3.40 6.17
C ALA A 130 7.57 3.52 5.60
N TYR A 131 6.74 2.50 5.80
CA TYR A 131 5.34 2.47 5.31
C TYR A 131 4.37 3.32 6.13
N ALA A 132 4.72 3.71 7.34
CA ALA A 132 3.94 4.70 8.09
C ALA A 132 4.03 6.11 7.45
N GLY A 133 5.11 6.39 6.71
CA GLY A 133 5.31 7.67 6.02
C GLY A 133 4.15 8.07 5.10
N PRO A 134 3.77 7.25 4.10
CA PRO A 134 2.63 7.50 3.23
C PRO A 134 1.36 7.88 3.99
N GLY A 135 0.95 7.10 4.99
CA GLY A 135 -0.28 7.36 5.74
C GLY A 135 -0.25 8.69 6.51
N ILE A 136 0.86 9.00 7.17
CA ILE A 136 1.02 10.27 7.88
C ILE A 136 1.09 11.43 6.88
N GLY A 137 1.80 11.25 5.76
CA GLY A 137 1.86 12.25 4.69
C GLY A 137 0.48 12.62 4.17
N VAL A 138 -0.35 11.63 3.87
CA VAL A 138 -1.74 11.82 3.42
C VAL A 138 -2.57 12.55 4.47
N ALA A 139 -2.49 12.15 5.73
CA ALA A 139 -3.24 12.76 6.82
C ALA A 139 -2.89 14.25 7.04
N VAL A 140 -1.64 14.64 6.78
CA VAL A 140 -1.19 16.04 6.82
C VAL A 140 -1.57 16.79 5.56
N ALA A 141 -1.47 16.17 4.38
CA ALA A 141 -1.71 16.83 3.11
C ALA A 141 -3.19 17.15 2.86
N LEU A 142 -4.11 16.31 3.33
CA LEU A 142 -5.54 16.50 3.11
C LEU A 142 -6.08 17.84 3.64
N PRO A 143 -5.86 18.24 4.92
CA PRO A 143 -6.32 19.53 5.40
C PRO A 143 -5.59 20.70 4.73
N ILE A 144 -4.31 20.54 4.36
CA ILE A 144 -3.56 21.57 3.62
C ILE A 144 -4.18 21.76 2.23
N ALA A 145 -4.44 20.67 1.50
CA ALA A 145 -5.08 20.73 0.18
C ALA A 145 -6.49 21.33 0.25
N ALA A 146 -7.28 20.98 1.27
CA ALA A 146 -8.60 21.55 1.49
C ALA A 146 -8.57 23.07 1.72
N GLY A 147 -7.52 23.58 2.35
CA GLY A 147 -7.31 25.03 2.52
C GLY A 147 -6.75 25.72 1.28
N LEU A 148 -5.87 25.06 0.53
CA LEU A 148 -5.23 25.65 -0.65
C LEU A 148 -6.17 25.71 -1.86
N ILE A 149 -6.89 24.65 -2.16
CA ILE A 149 -7.74 24.55 -3.36
C ILE A 149 -8.73 25.71 -3.49
N PRO A 150 -9.46 26.14 -2.44
CA PRO A 150 -10.37 27.29 -2.55
C PRO A 150 -9.66 28.63 -2.71
N GLN A 151 -8.41 28.77 -2.24
CA GLN A 151 -7.67 30.04 -2.25
C GLN A 151 -6.93 30.28 -3.55
N ILE A 152 -6.24 29.28 -4.07
CA ILE A 152 -5.36 29.42 -5.24
C ILE A 152 -5.81 28.56 -6.44
N GLY A 153 -6.86 27.75 -6.27
CA GLY A 153 -7.30 26.84 -7.31
C GLY A 153 -6.56 25.51 -7.35
N TRP A 154 -7.09 24.54 -8.10
CA TRP A 154 -6.53 23.20 -8.18
C TRP A 154 -5.24 23.12 -9.01
N ARG A 155 -5.08 24.00 -10.04
CA ARG A 155 -3.89 24.01 -10.92
C ARG A 155 -2.65 24.44 -10.15
N GLU A 156 -2.75 25.53 -9.42
CA GLU A 156 -1.70 26.07 -8.58
C GLU A 156 -1.40 25.13 -7.41
N THR A 157 -2.45 24.50 -6.84
CA THR A 157 -2.27 23.43 -5.82
C THR A 157 -1.49 22.24 -6.39
N ALA A 158 -1.79 21.82 -7.63
CA ALA A 158 -1.03 20.76 -8.30
C ALA A 158 0.43 21.18 -8.55
N ALA A 159 0.70 22.43 -8.91
CA ALA A 159 2.07 22.95 -9.04
C ALA A 159 2.80 22.96 -7.69
N VAL A 160 2.14 23.34 -6.59
CA VAL A 160 2.68 23.22 -5.22
C VAL A 160 3.01 21.78 -4.89
N PHE A 161 2.19 20.82 -5.26
CA PHE A 161 2.48 19.39 -5.10
C PHE A 161 3.71 18.94 -5.90
N GLY A 162 3.93 19.54 -7.08
CA GLY A 162 5.16 19.36 -7.86
C GLY A 162 6.39 19.83 -7.10
N VAL A 163 6.34 21.02 -6.51
CA VAL A 163 7.42 21.55 -5.67
C VAL A 163 7.67 20.68 -4.45
N ILE A 164 6.61 20.26 -3.75
CA ILE A 164 6.70 19.37 -2.60
C ILE A 164 7.37 18.05 -3.00
N SER A 165 7.05 17.50 -4.16
CA SER A 165 7.64 16.26 -4.66
C SER A 165 9.17 16.36 -4.86
N LEU A 166 9.70 17.55 -5.18
CA LEU A 166 11.14 17.79 -5.27
C LEU A 166 11.85 17.67 -3.92
N VAL A 167 11.13 17.90 -2.81
CA VAL A 167 11.68 17.71 -1.46
C VAL A 167 12.10 16.25 -1.21
N ALA A 168 11.55 15.29 -1.94
CA ALA A 168 11.99 13.89 -1.87
C ALA A 168 13.45 13.68 -2.31
N LEU A 169 13.97 14.51 -3.24
CA LEU A 169 15.30 14.33 -3.84
C LEU A 169 16.45 14.26 -2.81
N PRO A 170 16.61 15.21 -1.87
CA PRO A 170 17.68 15.13 -0.88
C PRO A 170 17.50 13.93 0.06
N PHE A 171 16.27 13.51 0.36
CA PHE A 171 16.02 12.34 1.21
C PHE A 171 16.30 11.03 0.48
N VAL A 172 16.03 10.94 -0.83
CA VAL A 172 16.47 9.83 -1.68
C VAL A 172 18.01 9.72 -1.66
N TRP A 173 18.68 10.86 -1.75
CA TRP A 173 20.14 10.90 -1.65
C TRP A 173 20.63 10.36 -0.31
N ILE A 174 20.09 10.86 0.81
CA ILE A 174 20.43 10.41 2.18
C ILE A 174 20.12 8.91 2.36
N MET A 175 18.96 8.45 1.87
CA MET A 175 18.55 7.06 1.98
C MET A 175 19.52 6.11 1.27
N THR A 176 20.05 6.54 0.13
CA THR A 176 20.94 5.73 -0.71
C THR A 176 22.43 5.95 -0.43
N MET A 177 22.81 6.88 0.47
CA MET A 177 24.17 7.06 0.94
C MET A 177 24.68 5.83 1.71
N GLY A 178 25.86 5.37 1.36
CA GLY A 178 26.57 4.26 2.01
C GLY A 178 26.74 3.06 1.08
N PRO A 179 27.67 2.14 1.40
CA PRO A 179 27.95 0.99 0.56
C PRO A 179 26.70 0.13 0.41
N SER A 180 26.32 -0.14 -0.82
CA SER A 180 25.24 -1.10 -1.11
C SER A 180 25.64 -2.47 -0.55
N VAL A 181 24.78 -3.08 0.23
CA VAL A 181 25.03 -4.41 0.85
C VAL A 181 25.36 -5.47 -0.23
N LEU A 182 24.90 -5.29 -1.46
CA LEU A 182 25.26 -6.16 -2.59
C LEU A 182 26.77 -6.13 -2.91
N VAL A 183 27.43 -4.96 -2.86
CA VAL A 183 28.88 -4.87 -3.04
C VAL A 183 29.62 -5.50 -1.85
N ALA A 184 29.10 -5.31 -0.63
CA ALA A 184 29.68 -5.90 0.58
C ALA A 184 29.46 -7.42 0.65
N ALA A 185 28.30 -7.93 0.22
CA ALA A 185 28.02 -9.36 0.17
C ALA A 185 28.82 -10.06 -0.93
N GLY A 186 28.91 -9.47 -2.13
CA GLY A 186 29.75 -9.97 -3.22
C GLY A 186 31.24 -9.97 -2.87
N SER A 187 31.73 -8.90 -2.21
CA SER A 187 33.13 -8.83 -1.77
C SER A 187 33.44 -9.76 -0.59
N LYS A 188 32.49 -9.99 0.33
CA LYS A 188 32.62 -11.00 1.39
C LYS A 188 32.57 -12.42 0.84
N ALA A 189 31.64 -12.72 -0.09
CA ALA A 189 31.58 -14.02 -0.74
C ALA A 189 32.83 -14.30 -1.57
N ALA A 190 33.36 -13.31 -2.30
CA ALA A 190 34.60 -13.44 -3.04
C ALA A 190 35.82 -13.59 -2.10
N ARG A 191 35.87 -12.90 -0.97
CA ARG A 191 36.95 -13.04 0.05
C ARG A 191 36.81 -14.35 0.85
N SER A 192 35.60 -14.80 1.16
CA SER A 192 35.36 -16.08 1.83
C SER A 192 35.68 -17.26 0.90
N GLY A 193 35.34 -17.17 -0.38
CA GLY A 193 35.69 -18.16 -1.39
C GLY A 193 37.19 -18.26 -1.62
N ALA A 194 37.92 -17.15 -1.56
CA ALA A 194 39.36 -17.12 -1.63
C ALA A 194 40.05 -17.59 -0.33
N ALA A 195 39.42 -17.39 0.84
CA ALA A 195 39.93 -17.84 2.14
C ALA A 195 39.66 -19.31 2.41
N LEU A 196 38.53 -19.86 1.91
CA LEU A 196 38.15 -21.29 2.06
C LEU A 196 38.90 -22.22 1.11
N ALA A 197 39.59 -21.67 0.10
CA ALA A 197 40.52 -22.44 -0.71
C ALA A 197 41.85 -22.76 0.03
N GLY A 198 42.05 -22.23 1.23
CA GLY A 198 43.30 -22.33 1.96
C GLY A 198 43.29 -23.04 3.34
N THR A 199 42.13 -23.37 3.94
CA THR A 199 42.13 -24.00 5.27
C THR A 199 40.91 -24.87 5.47
N GLY A 200 41.13 -26.17 5.49
CA GLY A 200 40.13 -27.16 5.98
C GLY A 200 40.02 -27.11 7.50
N LEU A 201 38.96 -26.50 8.01
CA LEU A 201 38.51 -26.70 9.40
C LEU A 201 37.00 -26.51 9.50
N HIS A 202 36.39 -27.51 10.15
CA HIS A 202 34.99 -27.52 10.59
C HIS A 202 34.70 -26.39 11.56
N GLU A 203 33.61 -25.67 11.36
CA GLU A 203 33.07 -24.81 12.40
C GLU A 203 31.57 -24.95 12.62
N THR A 204 31.29 -25.05 13.91
CA THR A 204 30.04 -25.25 14.58
C THR A 204 29.13 -24.01 14.52
N SER A 205 27.85 -24.29 14.48
CA SER A 205 26.69 -23.43 14.40
C SER A 205 26.60 -22.36 15.49
N ALA A 206 26.34 -21.10 15.12
CA ALA A 206 25.78 -20.07 15.99
C ALA A 206 24.35 -19.71 15.56
N PRO A 207 23.40 -19.51 16.52
CA PRO A 207 21.98 -19.35 16.21
C PRO A 207 21.59 -17.87 16.14
N GLY A 208 20.86 -17.50 15.13
CA GLY A 208 20.12 -16.22 15.15
C GLY A 208 20.17 -15.33 13.93
N ALA A 209 20.20 -15.91 12.73
CA ALA A 209 19.87 -15.17 11.53
C ALA A 209 18.76 -15.91 10.79
N ILE A 210 17.58 -15.28 10.62
CA ILE A 210 16.70 -15.61 9.52
C ILE A 210 17.36 -15.01 8.28
N ALA A 211 18.55 -15.48 7.97
CA ALA A 211 19.06 -15.46 6.63
C ALA A 211 18.14 -16.42 5.87
N ALA A 212 17.54 -15.97 4.78
CA ALA A 212 16.96 -16.86 3.80
C ALA A 212 18.07 -17.85 3.42
N SER A 213 18.10 -18.99 4.10
CA SER A 213 18.96 -20.10 3.78
C SER A 213 18.56 -20.54 2.39
N GLN A 214 19.36 -20.20 1.41
CA GLN A 214 19.35 -20.84 0.11
C GLN A 214 19.91 -22.25 0.35
N GLU A 215 19.09 -23.14 0.92
CA GLU A 215 19.36 -24.57 0.77
C GLU A 215 19.39 -24.88 -0.73
N PRO A 216 20.46 -25.53 -1.22
CA PRO A 216 20.50 -26.02 -2.60
C PRO A 216 19.25 -26.88 -2.80
N LEU A 217 18.47 -26.60 -3.83
CA LEU A 217 17.34 -27.43 -4.22
C LEU A 217 17.83 -28.86 -4.42
N PRO A 218 17.19 -29.89 -3.84
CA PRO A 218 17.57 -31.27 -4.08
C PRO A 218 17.59 -31.59 -5.57
N PRO A 219 18.53 -32.39 -6.07
CA PRO A 219 18.61 -32.78 -7.47
C PRO A 219 17.29 -33.46 -7.86
N GLY A 220 16.56 -32.89 -8.84
CA GLY A 220 15.21 -33.31 -9.24
C GLY A 220 14.10 -32.30 -8.92
N SER A 221 14.38 -31.15 -8.30
CA SER A 221 13.38 -30.12 -8.08
C SER A 221 12.93 -29.48 -9.42
N HIS A 222 11.64 -29.56 -9.70
CA HIS A 222 10.98 -28.83 -10.77
C HIS A 222 11.41 -27.36 -10.77
N SER A 223 11.51 -26.73 -11.95
CA SER A 223 12.00 -25.37 -12.08
C SER A 223 11.24 -24.42 -11.13
N ARG A 224 11.88 -23.32 -10.66
CA ARG A 224 11.23 -22.30 -9.81
C ARG A 224 9.90 -21.82 -10.40
N HIS A 225 9.79 -21.83 -11.72
CA HIS A 225 8.57 -21.50 -12.44
C HIS A 225 7.44 -22.51 -12.21
N ASP A 226 7.75 -23.81 -12.15
CA ASP A 226 6.73 -24.84 -11.93
C ASP A 226 6.19 -24.81 -10.50
N ALA A 227 7.03 -24.52 -9.51
CA ALA A 227 6.62 -24.36 -8.12
C ALA A 227 5.70 -23.13 -7.96
N LEU A 228 6.05 -21.98 -8.56
CA LEU A 228 5.21 -20.79 -8.59
C LEU A 228 3.87 -21.08 -9.28
N ARG A 229 3.91 -21.69 -10.48
CA ARG A 229 2.71 -22.03 -11.27
C ARG A 229 1.77 -22.97 -10.51
N ARG A 230 2.30 -23.92 -9.75
CA ARG A 230 1.50 -24.80 -8.88
C ARG A 230 0.85 -23.98 -7.74
N THR A 231 1.61 -23.12 -7.08
CA THR A 231 1.11 -22.30 -5.95
C THR A 231 -0.03 -21.39 -6.38
N ILE A 232 0.10 -20.66 -7.48
CA ILE A 232 -0.93 -19.72 -7.95
C ILE A 232 -2.21 -20.41 -8.43
N ARG A 233 -2.14 -21.71 -8.77
CA ARG A 233 -3.30 -22.54 -9.13
C ARG A 233 -4.00 -23.18 -7.94
N THR A 234 -3.47 -23.04 -6.73
CA THR A 234 -4.11 -23.62 -5.55
C THR A 234 -5.40 -22.88 -5.21
N ARG A 235 -6.43 -23.61 -4.78
CA ARG A 235 -7.70 -23.01 -4.33
C ARG A 235 -7.48 -22.00 -3.22
N ARG A 236 -6.52 -22.24 -2.33
CA ARG A 236 -6.18 -21.30 -1.24
C ARG A 236 -5.65 -19.98 -1.77
N PHE A 237 -4.76 -20.02 -2.77
CA PHE A 237 -4.23 -18.80 -3.37
C PHE A 237 -5.33 -18.00 -4.06
N LEU A 238 -6.16 -18.64 -4.89
CA LEU A 238 -7.24 -17.99 -5.62
C LEU A 238 -8.27 -17.36 -4.68
N ILE A 239 -8.65 -18.04 -3.61
CA ILE A 239 -9.60 -17.51 -2.62
C ILE A 239 -9.03 -16.27 -1.92
N LEU A 240 -7.76 -16.32 -1.47
CA LEU A 240 -7.12 -15.15 -0.84
C LEU A 240 -6.88 -14.01 -1.81
N LEU A 241 -6.57 -14.31 -3.07
CA LEU A 241 -6.41 -13.32 -4.13
C LEU A 241 -7.73 -12.60 -4.41
N LEU A 242 -8.84 -13.34 -4.53
CA LEU A 242 -10.17 -12.77 -4.70
C LEU A 242 -10.55 -11.89 -3.51
N GLY A 243 -10.26 -12.36 -2.29
CA GLY A 243 -10.43 -11.54 -1.08
C GLY A 243 -9.58 -10.27 -1.10
N ALA A 244 -8.36 -10.30 -1.64
CA ALA A 244 -7.51 -9.13 -1.78
C ALA A 244 -8.04 -8.11 -2.80
N VAL A 245 -8.72 -8.55 -3.88
CA VAL A 245 -9.48 -7.67 -4.79
C VAL A 245 -10.60 -6.98 -3.99
N GLY A 246 -11.33 -7.72 -3.17
CA GLY A 246 -12.36 -7.16 -2.30
C GLY A 246 -11.83 -6.07 -1.36
N ILE A 247 -10.63 -6.26 -0.78
CA ILE A 247 -10.00 -5.21 0.04
C ILE A 247 -9.76 -3.93 -0.78
N GLY A 248 -9.32 -4.05 -2.03
CA GLY A 248 -9.18 -2.89 -2.92
C GLY A 248 -10.50 -2.18 -3.18
N CYS A 249 -11.60 -2.93 -3.36
CA CYS A 249 -12.94 -2.35 -3.49
C CYS A 249 -13.38 -1.61 -2.21
N ILE A 250 -13.06 -2.16 -1.03
CA ILE A 250 -13.41 -1.53 0.24
C ILE A 250 -12.61 -0.24 0.42
N ASP A 251 -11.30 -0.32 0.32
CA ASP A 251 -10.40 0.77 0.66
C ASP A 251 -10.52 1.94 -0.32
N GLU A 252 -10.31 1.69 -1.59
CA GLU A 252 -10.42 2.73 -2.63
C GLU A 252 -11.84 3.26 -2.77
N GLY A 253 -12.87 2.38 -2.71
CA GLY A 253 -14.25 2.80 -2.85
C GLY A 253 -14.71 3.75 -1.74
N ILE A 254 -14.50 3.38 -0.48
CA ILE A 254 -14.94 4.21 0.64
C ILE A 254 -14.05 5.44 0.79
N PHE A 255 -12.71 5.30 0.69
CA PHE A 255 -11.79 6.43 0.84
C PHE A 255 -12.07 7.52 -0.19
N GLN A 256 -12.15 7.15 -1.47
CA GLN A 256 -12.33 8.13 -2.54
C GLN A 256 -13.73 8.76 -2.57
N MET A 257 -14.75 8.04 -2.10
CA MET A 257 -16.14 8.52 -2.18
C MET A 257 -16.65 9.16 -0.88
N SER A 258 -15.99 8.93 0.27
CA SER A 258 -16.49 9.38 1.58
C SER A 258 -16.61 10.90 1.69
N SER A 259 -15.63 11.66 1.23
CA SER A 259 -15.70 13.13 1.28
C SER A 259 -16.78 13.69 0.35
N ARG A 260 -16.92 13.13 -0.86
CA ARG A 260 -17.95 13.53 -1.81
C ARG A 260 -19.35 13.21 -1.29
N HIS A 261 -19.51 12.04 -0.67
CA HIS A 261 -20.75 11.66 -0.02
C HIS A 261 -21.08 12.61 1.13
N ALA A 262 -20.11 12.92 2.00
CA ALA A 262 -20.29 13.84 3.11
C ALA A 262 -20.74 15.24 2.64
N VAL A 263 -20.10 15.78 1.60
CA VAL A 263 -20.50 17.06 1.02
C VAL A 263 -21.90 17.00 0.40
N ALA A 264 -22.25 15.90 -0.29
CA ALA A 264 -23.59 15.69 -0.83
C ALA A 264 -24.67 15.60 0.27
N GLN A 265 -24.31 15.20 1.49
CA GLN A 265 -25.18 15.18 2.68
C GLN A 265 -25.19 16.51 3.47
N GLY A 266 -24.63 17.58 2.91
CA GLY A 266 -24.63 18.93 3.51
C GLY A 266 -23.56 19.15 4.57
N ILE A 267 -22.51 18.31 4.63
CA ILE A 267 -21.34 18.53 5.47
C ILE A 267 -20.40 19.49 4.75
N ASP A 268 -19.88 20.46 5.50
CA ASP A 268 -18.92 21.43 4.97
C ASP A 268 -17.69 20.76 4.34
N PRO A 269 -17.21 21.20 3.17
CA PRO A 269 -16.06 20.59 2.48
C PRO A 269 -14.78 20.54 3.33
N GLY A 270 -14.52 21.55 4.16
CA GLY A 270 -13.36 21.57 5.06
C GLY A 270 -13.48 20.48 6.14
N PHE A 271 -14.69 20.28 6.68
CA PHE A 271 -14.97 19.18 7.61
C PHE A 271 -14.85 17.82 6.92
N ALA A 272 -15.33 17.67 5.71
CA ALA A 272 -15.21 16.43 4.95
C ALA A 272 -13.74 16.06 4.72
N ALA A 273 -12.88 17.03 4.42
CA ALA A 273 -11.43 16.83 4.30
C ALA A 273 -10.78 16.48 5.64
N ALA A 274 -11.19 17.12 6.74
CA ALA A 274 -10.68 16.80 8.08
C ALA A 274 -11.06 15.36 8.49
N MET A 275 -12.25 14.88 8.11
CA MET A 275 -12.65 13.49 8.35
C MET A 275 -11.81 12.49 7.55
N LEU A 276 -11.44 12.80 6.30
CA LEU A 276 -10.49 11.98 5.54
C LEU A 276 -9.10 11.95 6.18
N ALA A 277 -8.64 13.08 6.72
CA ALA A 277 -7.38 13.14 7.45
C ALA A 277 -7.44 12.26 8.71
N LEU A 278 -8.53 12.35 9.49
CA LEU A 278 -8.78 11.48 10.64
C LEU A 278 -8.78 10.00 10.25
N GLN A 279 -9.48 9.66 9.15
CA GLN A 279 -9.47 8.31 8.61
C GLN A 279 -8.05 7.81 8.32
N SER A 280 -7.21 8.66 7.71
CA SER A 280 -5.82 8.32 7.39
C SER A 280 -4.95 8.14 8.65
N TYR A 281 -5.13 8.96 9.69
CA TYR A 281 -4.46 8.76 10.99
C TYR A 281 -4.86 7.43 11.63
N MET A 282 -6.15 7.14 11.62
CA MET A 282 -6.68 5.89 12.18
C MET A 282 -6.26 4.68 11.36
N TYR A 283 -6.08 4.83 10.05
CA TYR A 283 -5.54 3.80 9.17
C TYR A 283 -4.12 3.39 9.59
N VAL A 284 -3.23 4.35 9.84
CA VAL A 284 -1.88 4.07 10.33
C VAL A 284 -1.92 3.41 11.72
N ALA A 285 -2.74 3.92 12.63
CA ALA A 285 -2.93 3.32 13.94
C ALA A 285 -3.43 1.87 13.84
N GLY A 286 -4.39 1.62 12.95
CA GLY A 286 -4.91 0.29 12.65
C GLY A 286 -3.86 -0.67 12.13
N GLN A 287 -2.99 -0.23 11.20
CA GLN A 287 -1.89 -1.06 10.69
C GLN A 287 -0.96 -1.54 11.81
N VAL A 288 -0.56 -0.64 12.70
CA VAL A 288 0.37 -0.95 13.78
C VAL A 288 -0.30 -1.83 14.85
N VAL A 289 -1.43 -1.37 15.38
CA VAL A 289 -2.14 -2.04 16.48
C VAL A 289 -2.77 -3.33 16.01
N GLY A 290 -3.51 -3.30 14.89
CA GLY A 290 -4.20 -4.45 14.33
C GLY A 290 -3.23 -5.54 13.85
N GLY A 291 -2.11 -5.15 13.25
CA GLY A 291 -1.02 -6.06 12.91
C GLY A 291 -0.50 -6.81 14.14
N GLY A 292 -0.13 -6.07 15.19
CA GLY A 292 0.36 -6.64 16.45
C GLY A 292 -0.67 -7.52 17.18
N LEU A 293 -1.92 -7.08 17.24
CA LEU A 293 -3.02 -7.89 17.83
C LEU A 293 -3.25 -9.18 17.05
N SER A 294 -3.17 -9.11 15.72
CA SER A 294 -3.36 -10.29 14.87
C SER A 294 -2.24 -11.32 15.00
N ASP A 295 -1.01 -10.88 15.33
CA ASP A 295 0.11 -11.78 15.68
C ASP A 295 -0.14 -12.53 16.98
N ARG A 296 -0.77 -11.85 17.95
CA ARG A 296 -1.01 -12.40 19.29
C ARG A 296 -2.26 -13.28 19.38
N PHE A 297 -3.37 -12.82 18.80
CA PHE A 297 -4.69 -13.45 18.93
C PHE A 297 -5.10 -14.27 17.70
N GLY A 298 -4.37 -14.14 16.60
CA GLY A 298 -4.57 -14.88 15.36
C GLY A 298 -5.27 -14.07 14.28
N ARG A 299 -4.81 -14.26 13.03
CA ARG A 299 -5.25 -13.49 11.86
C ARG A 299 -6.77 -13.56 11.62
N ARG A 300 -7.37 -14.73 11.83
CA ARG A 300 -8.79 -14.95 11.55
C ARG A 300 -9.70 -14.17 12.51
N TYR A 301 -9.42 -14.26 13.81
CA TYR A 301 -10.27 -13.61 14.81
C TYR A 301 -10.16 -12.09 14.73
N ILE A 302 -8.94 -11.55 14.67
CA ILE A 302 -8.76 -10.11 14.53
C ILE A 302 -9.27 -9.63 13.18
N GLY A 303 -9.11 -10.40 12.10
CA GLY A 303 -9.68 -10.08 10.79
C GLY A 303 -11.21 -9.97 10.80
N LEU A 304 -11.91 -10.84 11.53
CA LEU A 304 -13.37 -10.74 11.70
C LEU A 304 -13.77 -9.51 12.52
N ILE A 305 -13.03 -9.19 13.58
CA ILE A 305 -13.27 -7.96 14.35
C ILE A 305 -13.08 -6.73 13.46
N CYS A 306 -12.00 -6.69 12.66
CA CYS A 306 -11.76 -5.60 11.71
C CYS A 306 -12.85 -5.50 10.66
N ALA A 307 -13.36 -6.62 10.16
CA ALA A 307 -14.51 -6.63 9.25
C ALA A 307 -15.75 -5.99 9.90
N GLY A 308 -16.04 -6.32 11.16
CA GLY A 308 -17.10 -5.67 11.92
C GLY A 308 -16.89 -4.16 12.08
N LEU A 309 -15.66 -3.73 12.39
CA LEU A 309 -15.30 -2.31 12.47
C LEU A 309 -15.48 -1.60 11.13
N ILE A 310 -15.09 -2.23 10.01
CA ILE A 310 -15.28 -1.66 8.67
C ILE A 310 -16.76 -1.49 8.38
N VAL A 311 -17.62 -2.49 8.68
CA VAL A 311 -19.06 -2.40 8.47
C VAL A 311 -19.68 -1.27 9.30
N VAL A 312 -19.37 -1.22 10.60
CA VAL A 312 -19.88 -0.17 11.52
C VAL A 312 -19.40 1.21 11.08
N GLY A 313 -18.11 1.34 10.79
CA GLY A 313 -17.53 2.62 10.37
C GLY A 313 -18.07 3.11 9.03
N ALA A 314 -18.14 2.23 8.02
CA ALA A 314 -18.71 2.56 6.72
C ALA A 314 -20.20 2.93 6.82
N THR A 315 -20.97 2.20 7.63
CA THR A 315 -22.38 2.56 7.89
C THR A 315 -22.48 3.93 8.54
N GLY A 316 -21.61 4.24 9.51
CA GLY A 316 -21.53 5.56 10.14
C GLY A 316 -21.21 6.67 9.14
N ILE A 317 -20.26 6.45 8.23
CA ILE A 317 -19.94 7.40 7.13
C ILE A 317 -21.16 7.61 6.24
N PHE A 318 -21.87 6.52 5.92
CA PHE A 318 -22.95 6.51 4.95
C PHE A 318 -24.24 7.17 5.48
N VAL A 319 -24.63 6.92 6.73
CA VAL A 319 -25.82 7.51 7.34
C VAL A 319 -25.58 8.93 7.88
N ALA A 320 -24.34 9.39 7.83
CA ALA A 320 -23.98 10.70 8.33
C ALA A 320 -24.62 11.82 7.48
N THR A 321 -25.20 12.79 8.17
CA THR A 321 -25.74 14.02 7.60
C THR A 321 -25.14 15.21 8.33
N GLY A 322 -25.38 16.42 7.83
CA GLY A 322 -24.91 17.64 8.52
C GLY A 322 -25.39 17.76 9.98
N SER A 323 -26.52 17.16 10.34
CA SER A 323 -27.03 17.08 11.71
C SER A 323 -26.40 15.97 12.57
N LEU A 324 -25.75 14.96 11.94
CA LEU A 324 -25.14 13.81 12.61
C LEU A 324 -23.62 13.80 12.49
N LEU A 325 -22.99 14.96 12.64
CA LEU A 325 -21.55 15.15 12.47
C LEU A 325 -20.71 14.23 13.38
N ALA A 326 -21.14 14.00 14.62
CA ALA A 326 -20.47 13.09 15.53
C ALA A 326 -20.44 11.63 15.00
N VAL A 327 -21.51 11.19 14.32
CA VAL A 327 -21.58 9.86 13.69
C VAL A 327 -20.61 9.79 12.50
N ALA A 328 -20.50 10.87 11.71
CA ALA A 328 -19.55 10.95 10.61
C ALA A 328 -18.10 10.86 11.10
N ILE A 329 -17.74 11.61 12.16
CA ILE A 329 -16.40 11.58 12.76
C ILE A 329 -16.08 10.17 13.30
N ALA A 330 -16.98 9.61 14.11
CA ALA A 330 -16.80 8.27 14.66
C ALA A 330 -16.73 7.20 13.55
N GLY A 331 -17.56 7.30 12.52
CA GLY A 331 -17.57 6.41 11.37
C GLY A 331 -16.23 6.40 10.65
N ASN A 332 -15.68 7.58 10.33
CA ASN A 332 -14.38 7.71 9.67
C ASN A 332 -13.22 7.17 10.54
N ALA A 333 -13.24 7.42 11.85
CA ALA A 333 -12.23 6.91 12.76
C ALA A 333 -12.26 5.37 12.85
N ILE A 334 -13.44 4.79 13.07
CA ILE A 334 -13.64 3.33 13.19
C ILE A 334 -13.30 2.63 11.87
N TYR A 335 -13.77 3.18 10.75
CA TYR A 335 -13.48 2.66 9.42
C TYR A 335 -11.98 2.68 9.14
N GLY A 336 -11.32 3.84 9.33
CA GLY A 336 -9.89 3.99 9.10
C GLY A 336 -9.07 2.96 9.88
N PHE A 337 -9.36 2.78 11.17
CA PHE A 337 -8.70 1.78 11.99
C PHE A 337 -8.94 0.35 11.48
N GLY A 338 -10.17 0.01 11.14
CA GLY A 338 -10.56 -1.32 10.65
C GLY A 338 -9.86 -1.69 9.34
N ILE A 339 -9.83 -0.78 8.36
CA ILE A 339 -9.22 -1.03 7.06
C ILE A 339 -7.69 -1.06 7.16
N GLY A 340 -7.08 -0.17 7.94
CA GLY A 340 -5.64 -0.18 8.18
C GLY A 340 -5.17 -1.51 8.79
N ALA A 341 -5.87 -2.01 9.81
CA ALA A 341 -5.62 -3.32 10.41
C ALA A 341 -5.79 -4.45 9.38
N THR A 342 -6.81 -4.37 8.52
CA THR A 342 -7.09 -5.37 7.48
C THR A 342 -5.96 -5.45 6.45
N ILE A 343 -5.38 -4.33 6.04
CA ILE A 343 -4.22 -4.29 5.13
C ILE A 343 -3.00 -4.98 5.74
N ALA A 344 -2.72 -4.74 7.03
CA ALA A 344 -1.63 -5.41 7.73
C ALA A 344 -1.88 -6.92 7.83
N ILE A 345 -3.11 -7.33 8.19
CA ILE A 345 -3.50 -8.74 8.29
C ILE A 345 -3.42 -9.45 6.94
N ARG A 346 -3.81 -8.78 5.84
CA ARG A 346 -3.67 -9.32 4.48
C ARG A 346 -2.23 -9.70 4.18
N SER A 347 -1.32 -8.75 4.32
CA SER A 347 0.11 -8.96 4.02
C SER A 347 0.69 -10.08 4.87
N ALA A 348 0.35 -10.12 6.16
CA ALA A 348 0.77 -11.17 7.07
C ALA A 348 0.14 -12.53 6.74
N ALA A 349 -1.14 -12.60 6.35
CA ALA A 349 -1.80 -13.83 5.99
C ALA A 349 -1.18 -14.47 4.73
N PHE A 350 -0.83 -13.67 3.71
CA PHE A 350 -0.11 -14.17 2.55
C PHE A 350 1.29 -14.67 2.91
N SER A 351 2.01 -13.95 3.79
CA SER A 351 3.32 -14.39 4.28
C SER A 351 3.23 -15.70 5.06
N ASP A 352 2.23 -15.85 5.93
CA ASP A 352 2.06 -17.05 6.77
C ASP A 352 1.66 -18.29 5.95
N VAL A 353 0.92 -18.11 4.84
CA VAL A 353 0.43 -19.23 4.00
C VAL A 353 1.41 -19.59 2.89
N PHE A 354 2.08 -18.61 2.30
CA PHE A 354 2.91 -18.77 1.12
C PHE A 354 4.37 -18.33 1.33
N GLY A 355 4.79 -18.09 2.57
CA GLY A 355 6.17 -17.75 2.91
C GLY A 355 7.14 -18.82 2.41
N GLY A 356 8.31 -18.41 1.90
CA GLY A 356 9.32 -19.31 1.37
C GLY A 356 10.04 -18.74 0.15
N HIS A 357 10.73 -19.57 -0.61
CA HIS A 357 11.61 -19.20 -1.73
C HIS A 357 10.95 -18.35 -2.84
N ASN A 358 9.63 -18.52 -3.07
CA ASN A 358 8.89 -17.82 -4.12
C ASN A 358 8.00 -16.69 -3.57
N PHE A 359 8.15 -16.30 -2.30
CA PHE A 359 7.27 -15.33 -1.65
C PHE A 359 7.23 -13.98 -2.39
N GLY A 360 8.38 -13.48 -2.85
CA GLY A 360 8.43 -12.22 -3.62
C GLY A 360 7.57 -12.23 -4.89
N ALA A 361 7.66 -13.33 -5.67
CA ALA A 361 6.86 -13.48 -6.88
C ALA A 361 5.35 -13.63 -6.57
N ILE A 362 5.01 -14.39 -5.52
CA ILE A 362 3.64 -14.56 -5.05
C ILE A 362 3.09 -13.23 -4.55
N PHE A 363 3.84 -12.49 -3.74
CA PHE A 363 3.45 -11.20 -3.21
C PHE A 363 3.28 -10.16 -4.32
N GLY A 364 4.16 -10.18 -5.34
CA GLY A 364 4.04 -9.35 -6.54
C GLY A 364 2.73 -9.58 -7.31
N ILE A 365 2.29 -10.84 -7.45
CA ILE A 365 0.99 -11.15 -8.07
C ILE A 365 -0.17 -10.63 -7.20
N THR A 366 -0.07 -10.76 -5.88
CA THR A 366 -1.11 -10.25 -4.97
C THR A 366 -1.17 -8.73 -4.92
N ALA A 367 -0.06 -8.06 -5.22
CA ALA A 367 0.00 -6.60 -5.31
C ALA A 367 -0.87 -6.04 -6.45
N ILE A 368 -1.15 -6.85 -7.49
CA ILE A 368 -2.05 -6.46 -8.60
C ILE A 368 -3.53 -6.53 -8.16
N ALA A 369 -3.87 -7.41 -7.22
CA ALA A 369 -5.26 -7.64 -6.82
C ALA A 369 -5.91 -6.40 -6.18
N TYR A 370 -5.17 -5.66 -5.37
CA TYR A 370 -5.66 -4.45 -4.70
C TYR A 370 -6.02 -3.33 -5.69
N PRO A 371 -5.13 -2.89 -6.61
CA PRO A 371 -5.48 -1.92 -7.64
C PRO A 371 -6.64 -2.37 -8.53
N LEU A 372 -6.73 -3.67 -8.85
CA LEU A 372 -7.85 -4.20 -9.63
C LEU A 372 -9.19 -3.95 -8.93
N GLY A 373 -9.27 -4.19 -7.62
CA GLY A 373 -10.45 -3.86 -6.81
C GLY A 373 -10.77 -2.37 -6.84
N GLY A 374 -9.75 -1.51 -6.70
CA GLY A 374 -9.88 -0.07 -6.80
C GLY A 374 -10.45 0.37 -8.16
N VAL A 375 -9.89 -0.11 -9.25
CA VAL A 375 -10.40 0.17 -10.62
C VAL A 375 -11.86 -0.21 -10.77
N LEU A 376 -12.24 -1.41 -10.30
CA LEU A 376 -13.62 -1.89 -10.41
C LEU A 376 -14.60 -0.98 -9.65
N VAL A 377 -14.29 -0.63 -8.40
CA VAL A 377 -15.21 0.15 -7.56
C VAL A 377 -15.26 1.62 -7.95
N MET A 378 -14.13 2.20 -8.39
CA MET A 378 -14.06 3.61 -8.79
C MET A 378 -14.90 3.87 -10.03
N ASN A 379 -14.75 3.03 -11.07
CA ASN A 379 -15.56 3.16 -12.29
C ASN A 379 -17.03 2.89 -12.00
N ALA A 380 -17.34 1.83 -11.23
CA ALA A 380 -18.72 1.56 -10.81
C ALA A 380 -19.31 2.76 -10.03
N GLY A 381 -18.53 3.39 -9.15
CA GLY A 381 -18.97 4.54 -8.35
C GLY A 381 -19.31 5.77 -9.20
N GLY A 382 -18.49 6.10 -10.20
CA GLY A 382 -18.75 7.18 -11.15
C GLY A 382 -20.04 6.94 -11.94
N ILE A 383 -20.12 5.80 -12.62
CA ILE A 383 -21.29 5.40 -13.45
C ILE A 383 -22.58 5.35 -12.60
N MET A 384 -22.51 4.78 -11.40
CA MET A 384 -23.67 4.64 -10.52
C MET A 384 -24.14 6.00 -10.00
N TYR A 385 -23.24 6.90 -9.69
CA TYR A 385 -23.62 8.25 -9.28
C TYR A 385 -24.25 9.03 -10.45
N ASP A 386 -23.65 8.98 -11.64
CA ASP A 386 -24.16 9.66 -12.83
C ASP A 386 -25.56 9.12 -13.21
N ARG A 387 -25.85 7.83 -12.92
CA ARG A 387 -27.13 7.19 -13.26
C ARG A 387 -28.20 7.30 -12.17
N TYR A 388 -27.81 7.21 -10.90
CA TYR A 388 -28.73 7.10 -9.76
C TYR A 388 -28.67 8.29 -8.79
N GLY A 389 -27.71 9.22 -8.96
CA GLY A 389 -27.50 10.36 -8.07
C GLY A 389 -27.01 9.99 -6.67
N THR A 390 -26.52 8.77 -6.47
CA THR A 390 -26.15 8.29 -5.14
C THR A 390 -24.97 7.32 -5.14
N TYR A 391 -24.22 7.28 -4.04
CA TYR A 391 -23.13 6.32 -3.80
C TYR A 391 -23.57 5.02 -3.08
N TRP A 392 -24.85 4.81 -2.84
CA TRP A 392 -25.38 3.59 -2.19
C TRP A 392 -24.82 2.28 -2.78
N PRO A 393 -24.76 2.12 -4.10
CA PRO A 393 -24.26 0.89 -4.68
C PRO A 393 -22.78 0.65 -4.38
N VAL A 394 -21.96 1.71 -4.27
CA VAL A 394 -20.54 1.58 -3.91
C VAL A 394 -20.37 1.02 -2.51
N TYR A 395 -21.16 1.53 -1.55
CA TYR A 395 -21.17 0.98 -0.19
C TYR A 395 -21.67 -0.46 -0.17
N GLY A 396 -22.68 -0.79 -0.99
CA GLY A 396 -23.13 -2.18 -1.17
C GLY A 396 -22.02 -3.10 -1.66
N ILE A 397 -21.27 -2.69 -2.69
CA ILE A 397 -20.11 -3.43 -3.20
C ILE A 397 -19.05 -3.59 -2.10
N ALA A 398 -18.75 -2.54 -1.34
CA ALA A 398 -17.81 -2.60 -0.24
C ALA A 398 -18.26 -3.59 0.84
N MET A 399 -19.53 -3.59 1.23
CA MET A 399 -20.06 -4.53 2.24
C MET A 399 -19.99 -5.99 1.77
N VAL A 400 -20.36 -6.29 0.53
CA VAL A 400 -20.18 -7.61 -0.08
C VAL A 400 -18.71 -8.01 -0.08
N SER A 401 -17.81 -7.09 -0.38
CA SER A 401 -16.37 -7.31 -0.40
C SER A 401 -15.81 -7.59 1.00
N VAL A 402 -16.31 -6.94 2.06
CA VAL A 402 -15.96 -7.25 3.46
C VAL A 402 -16.31 -8.69 3.80
N VAL A 403 -17.51 -9.13 3.42
CA VAL A 403 -17.95 -10.52 3.63
C VAL A 403 -17.06 -11.48 2.85
N ALA A 404 -16.79 -11.19 1.58
CA ALA A 404 -15.94 -12.01 0.73
C ALA A 404 -14.50 -12.15 1.30
N TRP A 405 -13.90 -11.05 1.77
CA TRP A 405 -12.59 -11.09 2.44
C TRP A 405 -12.62 -11.91 3.72
N SER A 406 -13.65 -11.73 4.55
CA SER A 406 -13.82 -12.47 5.81
C SER A 406 -13.91 -13.97 5.57
N ILE A 407 -14.70 -14.39 4.57
CA ILE A 407 -14.81 -15.79 4.15
C ILE A 407 -13.45 -16.29 3.62
N ALA A 408 -12.79 -15.51 2.77
CA ALA A 408 -11.49 -15.88 2.21
C ALA A 408 -10.45 -16.09 3.32
N LEU A 409 -10.39 -15.19 4.29
CA LEU A 409 -9.47 -15.28 5.43
C LEU A 409 -9.81 -16.49 6.32
N PHE A 410 -11.10 -16.76 6.54
CA PHE A 410 -11.52 -17.89 7.38
C PHE A 410 -11.29 -19.24 6.71
N VAL A 411 -11.56 -19.37 5.41
CA VAL A 411 -11.43 -20.63 4.68
C VAL A 411 -9.97 -20.91 4.31
N ALA A 412 -9.29 -19.95 3.72
CA ALA A 412 -7.97 -20.12 3.12
C ALA A 412 -6.82 -19.54 3.96
N GLY A 413 -7.11 -18.66 4.92
CA GLY A 413 -6.10 -18.02 5.77
C GLY A 413 -5.40 -18.98 6.72
N PRO A 414 -4.33 -18.50 7.39
CA PRO A 414 -3.52 -19.34 8.29
C PRO A 414 -4.36 -19.83 9.47
N ARG A 415 -4.24 -21.13 9.79
CA ARG A 415 -4.82 -21.70 11.01
C ARG A 415 -3.91 -21.39 12.19
N HIS A 416 -4.49 -20.96 13.31
CA HIS A 416 -3.74 -20.58 14.50
C HIS A 416 -3.02 -21.79 15.11
N HIS A 417 -1.76 -21.99 14.71
CA HIS A 417 -0.86 -22.99 15.32
C HIS A 417 0.17 -22.29 16.24
N GLY A 418 -0.25 -21.15 16.84
CA GLY A 418 0.71 -20.17 17.14
C GLY A 418 1.38 -20.24 18.49
N LEU A 419 0.83 -19.60 19.47
CA LEU A 419 1.52 -19.31 20.74
C LEU A 419 1.91 -20.55 21.52
N ARG A 420 1.07 -21.61 21.52
CA ARG A 420 1.38 -22.85 22.24
C ARG A 420 2.61 -23.58 21.68
N LYS A 421 2.84 -23.55 20.37
CA LYS A 421 4.01 -24.20 19.75
C LYS A 421 5.28 -23.40 19.94
N ARG A 422 5.21 -22.05 19.84
CA ARG A 422 6.34 -21.15 20.15
C ARG A 422 6.69 -21.19 21.65
N LEU A 423 5.72 -21.18 22.54
CA LEU A 423 5.96 -21.31 23.97
C LEU A 423 6.52 -22.68 24.35
N ARG A 424 6.10 -23.75 23.68
CA ARG A 424 6.70 -25.09 23.86
C ARG A 424 8.15 -25.14 23.35
N SER A 425 8.45 -24.53 22.20
CA SER A 425 9.82 -24.49 21.66
C SER A 425 10.75 -23.59 22.48
N VAL A 426 10.25 -22.47 23.01
CA VAL A 426 11.01 -21.60 23.93
C VAL A 426 11.21 -22.31 25.28
N ARG A 427 10.20 -22.96 25.86
CA ARG A 427 10.35 -23.75 27.07
C ARG A 427 11.28 -24.97 26.90
N ALA A 428 11.21 -25.61 25.73
CA ALA A 428 12.13 -26.72 25.42
C ALA A 428 13.59 -26.23 25.25
N ARG A 429 13.81 -24.99 24.82
CA ARG A 429 15.16 -24.40 24.72
C ARG A 429 15.68 -23.81 26.03
N MET A 430 14.81 -23.50 26.99
CA MET A 430 15.22 -23.09 28.34
C MET A 430 15.37 -24.25 29.32
N ALA A 431 15.02 -25.44 28.92
CA ALA A 431 15.14 -26.68 29.71
C ALA A 431 16.37 -27.55 29.31
N VAL A 432 17.18 -27.07 28.37
CA VAL A 432 18.50 -27.58 27.98
C VAL A 432 19.54 -26.50 28.30
#